data_b9c6856672091a6100a177d05fa1b347
#
_entry.id   b9c6856672091a6100a177d05fa1b347
#
_cell.length_a   1.000
_cell.length_b   1.000
_cell.length_c   1.000
_cell.angle_alpha   90.00
_cell.angle_beta   90.00
_cell.angle_gamma   90.00
#
_symmetry.space_group_name_H-M   'P 1'
#
loop_
_entity.id
_entity.type
_entity.pdbx_description
1 polymer ?
#
loop_
_entity_poly.entity_id
_entity_poly.type
_entity_poly.pdbx_seq_one_letter_code
_entity_poly.pdbx_strand_id
1 'polypeptide(L)'
;MATRDDGDDGDVVRRAESKRAMKKRLKRQRRCDAKLAKRAEAKRRKADVAASTKAAFHSKVNAMSSEARDAFFVERGARIEARRRETAERKERRRAQLSSAYGLTIDCDEDLTTTMERERWGSLMKQLRAAYERNCKTTAPFKMSFTRMSEAFEEQMGRMNAGWENWHVVRSGKTLRETAAESETTAKSLVYLTADSERELREIEAGKTYVIGGFIDRNRHKGLTLRKARELGVEHARLPIGEFLETRGAPVLTVNQTADVLTSFLERGDWGEAIEAVVPARKVVKIKDAERARDEDEDEDEDEDEDEDASPTADDDDAAPTSTDGAPR
;
A
#
# COMPACT_ATOMS: atom_id res chain seq x y z
N MET A 1 2.91 -51.95 57.51
CA MET A 1 2.89 -50.47 57.40
C MET A 1 2.36 -50.12 56.00
N ALA A 2 1.20 -49.52 56.00
CA ALA A 2 0.41 -49.28 54.80
C ALA A 2 0.91 -48.03 54.04
N THR A 3 1.09 -48.19 52.77
CA THR A 3 1.28 -47.05 51.83
C THR A 3 -0.07 -46.73 51.20
N ARG A 4 -0.52 -45.53 51.43
CA ARG A 4 -1.75 -44.98 50.82
C ARG A 4 -1.41 -44.54 49.40
N ASP A 5 -2.20 -45.08 48.48
CA ASP A 5 -2.31 -44.67 47.11
C ASP A 5 -3.37 -43.55 47.08
N ASP A 6 -2.94 -42.32 46.83
CA ASP A 6 -3.85 -41.19 46.62
C ASP A 6 -3.96 -40.93 45.15
N GLY A 7 -4.90 -41.63 44.48
CA GLY A 7 -5.30 -41.33 43.12
C GLY A 7 -6.09 -40.02 43.08
N ASP A 8 -5.50 -38.95 42.57
CA ASP A 8 -6.16 -37.70 42.22
C ASP A 8 -6.74 -37.85 40.82
N ASP A 9 -7.98 -38.31 40.74
CA ASP A 9 -8.80 -38.30 39.57
C ASP A 9 -9.34 -36.86 39.32
N GLY A 10 -8.50 -36.03 38.68
CA GLY A 10 -8.85 -34.69 38.23
C GLY A 10 -9.99 -34.72 37.20
N ASP A 11 -11.23 -34.79 37.68
CA ASP A 11 -12.46 -34.64 36.87
C ASP A 11 -12.48 -33.24 36.19
N VAL A 12 -11.98 -33.17 34.93
CA VAL A 12 -12.06 -31.98 34.09
C VAL A 12 -13.51 -31.75 33.70
N VAL A 13 -14.23 -31.08 34.58
CA VAL A 13 -15.60 -30.60 34.33
C VAL A 13 -15.60 -29.69 33.07
N ARG A 14 -15.91 -30.28 31.91
CA ARG A 14 -16.14 -29.55 30.66
C ARG A 14 -17.31 -28.61 30.88
N ARG A 15 -17.02 -27.33 31.16
CA ARG A 15 -18.02 -26.27 31.23
C ARG A 15 -18.86 -26.29 29.97
N ALA A 16 -20.16 -26.52 30.10
CA ALA A 16 -21.10 -26.50 28.98
C ALA A 16 -21.03 -25.14 28.25
N GLU A 17 -20.81 -25.19 26.95
CA GLU A 17 -20.74 -24.01 26.10
C GLU A 17 -22.05 -23.22 26.14
N SER A 18 -22.02 -21.92 26.41
CA SER A 18 -23.24 -21.11 26.47
C SER A 18 -23.98 -21.11 25.13
N LYS A 19 -25.31 -21.04 25.14
CA LYS A 19 -26.14 -20.97 23.91
C LYS A 19 -25.66 -19.88 22.92
N ARG A 20 -25.16 -18.76 23.44
CA ARG A 20 -24.61 -17.65 22.64
C ARG A 20 -23.28 -18.04 21.96
N ALA A 21 -22.39 -18.73 22.67
CA ALA A 21 -21.13 -19.23 22.15
C ALA A 21 -21.36 -20.27 21.06
N MET A 22 -22.25 -21.21 21.29
CA MET A 22 -22.66 -22.22 20.31
C MET A 22 -23.23 -21.59 19.01
N LYS A 23 -24.12 -20.58 19.15
CA LYS A 23 -24.67 -19.84 18.00
C LYS A 23 -23.59 -19.11 17.23
N LYS A 24 -22.61 -18.50 17.90
CA LYS A 24 -21.45 -17.82 17.29
C LYS A 24 -20.55 -18.80 16.54
N ARG A 25 -20.27 -19.98 17.15
CA ARG A 25 -19.50 -21.06 16.52
C ARG A 25 -20.18 -21.59 15.25
N LEU A 26 -21.47 -21.88 15.32
CA LEU A 26 -22.25 -22.35 14.17
C LEU A 26 -22.29 -21.33 13.02
N LYS A 27 -22.44 -20.04 13.36
CA LYS A 27 -22.37 -18.94 12.36
C LYS A 27 -20.99 -18.85 11.70
N ARG A 28 -19.91 -19.02 12.48
CA ARG A 28 -18.53 -19.06 11.96
C ARG A 28 -18.30 -20.26 11.05
N GLN A 29 -18.78 -21.44 11.44
CA GLN A 29 -18.68 -22.65 10.66
C GLN A 29 -19.42 -22.51 9.33
N ARG A 30 -20.68 -22.06 9.33
CA ARG A 30 -21.43 -21.79 8.08
C ARG A 30 -20.72 -20.82 7.14
N ARG A 31 -20.06 -19.78 7.68
CA ARG A 31 -19.25 -18.85 6.88
C ARG A 31 -18.00 -19.54 6.28
N CYS A 32 -17.35 -20.41 7.04
CA CYS A 32 -16.22 -21.20 6.56
C CYS A 32 -16.65 -22.15 5.44
N ASP A 33 -17.74 -22.88 5.64
CA ASP A 33 -18.28 -23.82 4.68
C ASP A 33 -18.70 -23.13 3.38
N ALA A 34 -19.37 -21.97 3.48
CA ALA A 34 -19.72 -21.15 2.33
C ALA A 34 -18.48 -20.62 1.58
N LYS A 35 -17.41 -20.26 2.31
CA LYS A 35 -16.15 -19.83 1.72
C LYS A 35 -15.43 -20.99 0.99
N LEU A 36 -15.46 -22.19 1.57
CA LEU A 36 -14.90 -23.39 0.95
C LEU A 36 -15.70 -23.79 -0.30
N ALA A 37 -17.03 -23.75 -0.24
CA ALA A 37 -17.90 -24.01 -1.38
C ALA A 37 -17.62 -23.03 -2.53
N LYS A 38 -17.55 -21.72 -2.25
CA LYS A 38 -17.18 -20.68 -3.26
C LYS A 38 -15.80 -20.94 -3.87
N ARG A 39 -14.82 -21.37 -3.07
CA ARG A 39 -13.47 -21.71 -3.58
C ARG A 39 -13.49 -22.92 -4.48
N ALA A 40 -14.24 -23.97 -4.10
CA ALA A 40 -14.41 -25.18 -4.88
C ALA A 40 -15.11 -24.88 -6.23
N GLU A 41 -16.18 -24.10 -6.20
CA GLU A 41 -16.88 -23.63 -7.41
C GLU A 41 -15.98 -22.80 -8.32
N ALA A 42 -15.24 -21.83 -7.77
CA ALA A 42 -14.28 -21.03 -8.53
C ALA A 42 -13.16 -21.90 -9.15
N LYS A 43 -12.71 -22.95 -8.44
CA LYS A 43 -11.73 -23.92 -8.96
C LYS A 43 -12.32 -24.73 -10.12
N ARG A 44 -13.56 -25.22 -10.00
CA ARG A 44 -14.27 -25.92 -11.09
C ARG A 44 -14.43 -25.01 -12.30
N ARG A 45 -14.97 -23.80 -12.11
CA ARG A 45 -15.13 -22.82 -13.20
C ARG A 45 -13.80 -22.50 -13.91
N LYS A 46 -12.68 -22.38 -13.17
CA LYS A 46 -11.35 -22.23 -13.77
C LYS A 46 -10.92 -23.44 -14.58
N ALA A 47 -11.21 -24.65 -14.09
CA ALA A 47 -10.90 -25.90 -14.81
C ALA A 47 -11.73 -26.03 -16.10
N ASP A 48 -13.03 -25.68 -16.06
CA ASP A 48 -13.91 -25.72 -17.21
C ASP A 48 -13.48 -24.70 -18.28
N VAL A 49 -13.14 -23.46 -17.86
CA VAL A 49 -12.58 -22.44 -18.76
C VAL A 49 -11.25 -22.90 -19.37
N ALA A 50 -10.37 -23.53 -18.59
CA ALA A 50 -9.09 -24.05 -19.10
C ALA A 50 -9.32 -25.19 -20.11
N ALA A 51 -10.27 -26.09 -19.84
CA ALA A 51 -10.63 -27.16 -20.74
C ALA A 51 -11.22 -26.65 -22.07
N SER A 52 -12.15 -25.69 -22.00
CA SER A 52 -12.75 -25.07 -23.18
C SER A 52 -11.72 -24.29 -24.02
N THR A 53 -10.83 -23.55 -23.36
CA THR A 53 -9.72 -22.83 -24.01
C THR A 53 -8.76 -23.81 -24.71
N LYS A 54 -8.45 -24.91 -24.06
CA LYS A 54 -7.59 -25.96 -24.63
C LYS A 54 -8.27 -26.62 -25.87
N ALA A 55 -9.56 -26.92 -25.79
CA ALA A 55 -10.32 -27.49 -26.89
C ALA A 55 -10.38 -26.50 -28.08
N ALA A 56 -10.68 -25.23 -27.83
CA ALA A 56 -10.68 -24.20 -28.85
C ALA A 56 -9.31 -24.01 -29.52
N PHE A 57 -8.24 -24.09 -28.73
CA PHE A 57 -6.88 -24.05 -29.25
C PHE A 57 -6.59 -25.21 -30.18
N HIS A 58 -6.92 -26.45 -29.79
CA HIS A 58 -6.72 -27.65 -30.64
C HIS A 58 -7.56 -27.55 -31.92
N SER A 59 -8.82 -27.12 -31.83
CA SER A 59 -9.67 -26.91 -33.00
C SER A 59 -9.05 -25.90 -33.97
N LYS A 60 -8.57 -24.78 -33.47
CA LYS A 60 -7.90 -23.72 -34.25
C LYS A 60 -6.65 -24.28 -34.97
N VAL A 61 -5.79 -25.00 -34.25
CA VAL A 61 -4.55 -25.56 -34.81
C VAL A 61 -4.85 -26.64 -35.85
N ASN A 62 -5.85 -27.47 -35.61
CA ASN A 62 -6.24 -28.52 -36.56
C ASN A 62 -6.86 -28.00 -37.85
N ALA A 63 -7.48 -26.81 -37.81
CA ALA A 63 -8.04 -26.13 -38.97
C ALA A 63 -7.02 -25.41 -39.86
N MET A 64 -5.76 -25.29 -39.42
CA MET A 64 -4.68 -24.64 -40.17
C MET A 64 -4.05 -25.60 -41.20
N SER A 65 -3.59 -25.02 -42.33
CA SER A 65 -2.69 -25.75 -43.25
C SER A 65 -1.36 -26.08 -42.55
N SER A 66 -0.59 -27.04 -43.10
CA SER A 66 0.72 -27.40 -42.54
C SER A 66 1.63 -26.18 -42.40
N GLU A 67 1.77 -25.38 -43.44
CA GLU A 67 2.62 -24.20 -43.45
C GLU A 67 2.16 -23.16 -42.40
N ALA A 68 0.84 -22.89 -42.34
CA ALA A 68 0.28 -21.95 -41.38
C ALA A 68 0.47 -22.44 -39.92
N ARG A 69 0.42 -23.78 -39.73
CA ARG A 69 0.67 -24.37 -38.41
C ARG A 69 2.11 -24.23 -37.97
N ASP A 70 3.06 -24.46 -38.87
CA ASP A 70 4.48 -24.32 -38.58
C ASP A 70 4.84 -22.87 -38.26
N ALA A 71 4.37 -21.92 -39.07
CA ALA A 71 4.53 -20.49 -38.79
C ALA A 71 3.91 -20.09 -37.43
N PHE A 72 2.73 -20.61 -37.12
CA PHE A 72 2.05 -20.35 -35.84
C PHE A 72 2.85 -20.85 -34.64
N PHE A 73 3.46 -22.06 -34.74
CA PHE A 73 4.25 -22.59 -33.63
C PHE A 73 5.59 -21.86 -33.49
N VAL A 74 6.23 -21.43 -34.58
CA VAL A 74 7.42 -20.59 -34.54
C VAL A 74 7.13 -19.27 -33.84
N GLU A 75 6.07 -18.54 -34.25
CA GLU A 75 5.66 -17.30 -33.61
C GLU A 75 5.28 -17.51 -32.12
N ARG A 76 4.55 -18.57 -31.82
CA ARG A 76 4.19 -18.92 -30.44
C ARG A 76 5.43 -19.22 -29.59
N GLY A 77 6.41 -19.94 -30.15
CA GLY A 77 7.70 -20.20 -29.49
C GLY A 77 8.43 -18.91 -29.15
N ALA A 78 8.58 -18.03 -30.12
CA ALA A 78 9.23 -16.73 -29.94
C ALA A 78 8.53 -15.89 -28.86
N ARG A 79 7.18 -15.87 -28.84
CA ARG A 79 6.39 -15.17 -27.81
C ARG A 79 6.59 -15.78 -26.42
N ILE A 80 6.67 -17.09 -26.30
CA ILE A 80 6.93 -17.77 -25.02
C ILE A 80 8.34 -17.44 -24.52
N GLU A 81 9.34 -17.46 -25.39
CA GLU A 81 10.71 -17.10 -25.04
C GLU A 81 10.83 -15.63 -24.62
N ALA A 82 10.23 -14.69 -25.37
CA ALA A 82 10.18 -13.29 -25.01
C ALA A 82 9.58 -13.09 -23.60
N ARG A 83 8.47 -13.77 -23.31
CA ARG A 83 7.82 -13.72 -21.97
C ARG A 83 8.69 -14.34 -20.87
N ARG A 84 9.43 -15.41 -21.18
CA ARG A 84 10.38 -16.02 -20.23
C ARG A 84 11.53 -15.06 -19.92
N ARG A 85 12.08 -14.41 -20.96
CA ARG A 85 13.13 -13.41 -20.82
C ARG A 85 12.67 -12.24 -19.97
N GLU A 86 11.53 -11.65 -20.30
CA GLU A 86 10.93 -10.57 -19.50
C GLU A 86 10.71 -10.96 -18.04
N THR A 87 10.25 -12.20 -17.80
CA THR A 87 10.05 -12.71 -16.43
C THR A 87 11.37 -12.87 -15.69
N ALA A 88 12.43 -13.32 -16.36
CA ALA A 88 13.77 -13.46 -15.79
C ALA A 88 14.37 -12.09 -15.46
N GLU A 89 14.30 -11.13 -16.38
CA GLU A 89 14.75 -9.75 -16.18
C GLU A 89 14.01 -9.06 -15.02
N ARG A 90 12.69 -9.26 -14.95
CA ARG A 90 11.90 -8.74 -13.82
C ARG A 90 12.31 -9.37 -12.49
N LYS A 91 12.63 -10.66 -12.47
CA LYS A 91 13.12 -11.33 -11.27
C LYS A 91 14.49 -10.81 -10.85
N GLU A 92 15.37 -10.55 -11.81
CA GLU A 92 16.70 -9.99 -11.55
C GLU A 92 16.61 -8.56 -11.03
N ARG A 93 15.82 -7.70 -11.68
CA ARG A 93 15.55 -6.33 -11.17
C ARG A 93 15.03 -6.35 -9.73
N ARG A 94 14.12 -7.28 -9.38
CA ARG A 94 13.63 -7.42 -8.00
C ARG A 94 14.72 -7.84 -7.00
N ARG A 95 15.68 -8.65 -7.43
CA ARG A 95 16.82 -9.01 -6.57
C ARG A 95 17.76 -7.85 -6.37
N ALA A 96 18.02 -7.10 -7.43
CA ALA A 96 18.88 -5.91 -7.40
C ALA A 96 18.38 -4.85 -6.39
N GLN A 97 17.07 -4.76 -6.13
CA GLN A 97 16.52 -3.86 -5.10
C GLN A 97 17.15 -4.05 -3.72
N LEU A 98 17.41 -5.31 -3.31
CA LEU A 98 17.97 -5.59 -1.99
C LEU A 98 19.45 -5.18 -1.86
N SER A 99 20.13 -4.93 -2.99
CA SER A 99 21.53 -4.49 -3.07
C SER A 99 21.66 -2.99 -3.35
N SER A 100 20.55 -2.27 -3.46
CA SER A 100 20.60 -0.83 -3.72
C SER A 100 21.35 -0.08 -2.63
N ALA A 101 22.13 0.91 -3.03
CA ALA A 101 22.81 1.82 -2.12
C ALA A 101 21.86 2.84 -1.47
N TYR A 102 20.64 2.98 -1.98
CA TYR A 102 19.62 3.90 -1.50
C TYR A 102 18.59 3.14 -0.67
N GLY A 103 18.40 3.51 0.59
CA GLY A 103 17.39 2.91 1.47
C GLY A 103 16.06 3.66 1.44
N LEU A 104 14.94 2.93 1.49
CA LEU A 104 13.59 3.48 1.71
C LEU A 104 12.89 2.66 2.78
N THR A 105 12.65 3.26 3.93
CA THR A 105 11.97 2.60 5.06
C THR A 105 10.57 3.16 5.24
N ILE A 106 9.59 2.29 5.31
CA ILE A 106 8.26 2.66 5.79
C ILE A 106 8.21 2.40 7.29
N ASP A 107 7.99 3.47 8.04
CA ASP A 107 7.85 3.42 9.49
C ASP A 107 6.45 2.91 9.87
N CYS A 108 6.34 1.63 10.16
CA CYS A 108 5.13 0.94 10.56
C CYS A 108 5.01 0.75 12.07
N ASP A 109 5.82 1.46 12.85
CA ASP A 109 5.83 1.36 14.30
C ASP A 109 4.45 1.63 14.89
N GLU A 110 4.16 0.97 16.00
CA GLU A 110 2.83 0.97 16.62
C GLU A 110 2.41 2.37 17.09
N ASP A 111 3.36 3.22 17.50
CA ASP A 111 3.12 4.61 17.88
C ASP A 111 2.51 5.46 16.76
N LEU A 112 2.80 5.18 15.50
CA LEU A 112 2.17 5.82 14.35
C LEU A 112 0.87 5.11 13.93
N THR A 113 0.91 3.79 13.83
CA THR A 113 -0.21 3.03 13.29
C THR A 113 -1.44 3.04 14.19
N THR A 114 -1.27 3.18 15.52
CA THR A 114 -2.37 3.33 16.49
C THR A 114 -3.07 4.68 16.43
N THR A 115 -2.42 5.73 15.92
CA THR A 115 -3.05 7.04 15.71
C THR A 115 -4.05 7.04 14.55
N MET A 116 -3.99 6.02 13.71
CA MET A 116 -4.79 5.92 12.50
C MET A 116 -6.12 5.17 12.75
N GLU A 117 -7.21 5.73 12.23
CA GLU A 117 -8.51 5.08 12.21
C GLU A 117 -8.45 3.75 11.41
N ARG A 118 -9.11 2.69 11.92
CA ARG A 118 -9.07 1.36 11.29
C ARG A 118 -9.61 1.32 9.86
N GLU A 119 -10.56 2.20 9.54
CA GLU A 119 -11.15 2.36 8.21
C GLU A 119 -10.10 2.76 7.17
N ARG A 120 -9.04 3.45 7.61
CA ARG A 120 -7.95 3.92 6.73
C ARG A 120 -6.90 2.87 6.44
N TRP A 121 -6.84 1.81 7.22
CA TRP A 121 -5.86 0.73 7.03
C TRP A 121 -5.93 0.12 5.63
N GLY A 122 -7.14 -0.07 5.09
CA GLY A 122 -7.30 -0.56 3.72
C GLY A 122 -6.70 0.37 2.66
N SER A 123 -6.79 1.68 2.86
CA SER A 123 -6.18 2.67 1.97
C SER A 123 -4.65 2.64 2.08
N LEU A 124 -4.11 2.56 3.31
CA LEU A 124 -2.66 2.43 3.53
C LEU A 124 -2.10 1.18 2.86
N MET A 125 -2.75 0.02 3.03
CA MET A 125 -2.30 -1.24 2.39
C MET A 125 -2.22 -1.12 0.87
N LYS A 126 -3.16 -0.41 0.24
CA LYS A 126 -3.11 -0.12 -1.20
C LYS A 126 -1.95 0.79 -1.58
N GLN A 127 -1.66 1.80 -0.75
CA GLN A 127 -0.54 2.71 -0.97
C GLN A 127 0.81 1.99 -0.82
N LEU A 128 0.97 1.13 0.20
CA LEU A 128 2.19 0.33 0.36
C LEU A 128 2.42 -0.60 -0.82
N ARG A 129 1.36 -1.21 -1.33
CA ARG A 129 1.43 -2.02 -2.54
C ARG A 129 1.84 -1.19 -3.75
N ALA A 130 1.25 -0.02 -3.95
CA ALA A 130 1.58 0.86 -5.08
C ALA A 130 3.06 1.28 -5.03
N ALA A 131 3.56 1.70 -3.85
CA ALA A 131 4.96 2.06 -3.66
C ALA A 131 5.91 0.89 -3.98
N TYR A 132 5.59 -0.33 -3.48
CA TYR A 132 6.36 -1.52 -3.81
C TYR A 132 6.34 -1.84 -5.32
N GLU A 133 5.17 -1.81 -5.96
CA GLU A 133 5.04 -2.08 -7.40
C GLU A 133 5.81 -1.06 -8.25
N ARG A 134 5.82 0.21 -7.85
CA ARG A 134 6.60 1.27 -8.50
C ARG A 134 8.10 1.00 -8.35
N ASN A 135 8.56 0.71 -7.14
CA ASN A 135 9.94 0.37 -6.87
C ASN A 135 10.42 -0.87 -7.65
N CYS A 136 9.53 -1.83 -7.92
CA CYS A 136 9.83 -3.01 -8.76
C CYS A 136 9.98 -2.70 -10.25
N LYS A 137 9.47 -1.56 -10.72
CA LYS A 137 9.45 -1.20 -12.15
C LYS A 137 10.56 -0.23 -12.54
N THR A 138 11.13 0.46 -11.56
CA THR A 138 12.16 1.47 -11.78
C THR A 138 13.51 0.85 -12.19
N THR A 139 14.33 1.62 -12.88
CA THR A 139 15.74 1.29 -13.20
C THR A 139 16.67 1.59 -12.03
N ALA A 140 16.27 2.51 -11.13
CA ALA A 140 17.02 2.91 -9.95
C ALA A 140 16.18 2.59 -8.66
N PRO A 141 16.09 1.32 -8.25
CA PRO A 141 15.26 0.92 -7.13
C PRO A 141 15.88 1.30 -5.79
N PHE A 142 15.04 1.57 -4.81
CA PHE A 142 15.43 1.61 -3.41
C PHE A 142 15.51 0.21 -2.79
N LYS A 143 16.41 0.02 -1.83
CA LYS A 143 16.34 -1.07 -0.85
C LYS A 143 15.19 -0.76 0.10
N MET A 144 14.02 -1.31 -0.22
CA MET A 144 12.80 -1.04 0.55
C MET A 144 12.73 -1.89 1.81
N SER A 145 12.34 -1.28 2.93
CA SER A 145 12.17 -1.95 4.22
C SER A 145 10.91 -1.46 4.94
N PHE A 146 10.45 -2.29 5.87
CA PHE A 146 9.41 -1.94 6.84
C PHE A 146 9.98 -2.09 8.24
N THR A 147 9.68 -1.16 9.14
CA THR A 147 9.98 -1.33 10.57
C THR A 147 9.09 -2.42 11.17
N ARG A 148 9.28 -2.72 12.45
CA ARG A 148 8.46 -3.73 13.16
C ARG A 148 6.98 -3.39 13.03
N MET A 149 6.23 -4.33 12.46
CA MET A 149 4.78 -4.24 12.33
C MET A 149 4.10 -4.95 13.49
N SER A 150 2.96 -4.42 13.95
CA SER A 150 2.10 -5.15 14.88
C SER A 150 1.43 -6.32 14.16
N GLU A 151 1.04 -7.36 14.92
CA GLU A 151 0.32 -8.54 14.38
C GLU A 151 -0.95 -8.12 13.61
N ALA A 152 -1.69 -7.14 14.13
CA ALA A 152 -2.88 -6.62 13.47
C ALA A 152 -2.57 -5.95 12.12
N PHE A 153 -1.42 -5.28 12.00
CA PHE A 153 -0.96 -4.66 10.76
C PHE A 153 -0.58 -5.74 9.73
N GLU A 154 0.17 -6.76 10.15
CA GLU A 154 0.56 -7.90 9.29
C GLU A 154 -0.68 -8.68 8.80
N GLU A 155 -1.65 -8.93 9.68
CA GLU A 155 -2.90 -9.57 9.31
C GLU A 155 -3.64 -8.77 8.22
N GLN A 156 -3.68 -7.44 8.35
CA GLN A 156 -4.31 -6.58 7.36
C GLN A 156 -3.52 -6.54 6.04
N MET A 157 -2.19 -6.53 6.09
CA MET A 157 -1.34 -6.69 4.91
C MET A 157 -1.68 -7.99 4.17
N GLY A 158 -1.72 -9.12 4.85
CA GLY A 158 -2.07 -10.42 4.26
C GLY A 158 -3.48 -10.47 3.67
N ARG A 159 -4.44 -9.75 4.25
CA ARG A 159 -5.82 -9.68 3.72
C ARG A 159 -5.92 -8.89 2.43
N MET A 160 -5.22 -7.76 2.36
CA MET A 160 -5.32 -6.80 1.25
C MET A 160 -4.31 -7.07 0.14
N ASN A 161 -3.15 -7.58 0.48
CA ASN A 161 -2.02 -7.81 -0.40
C ASN A 161 -1.60 -9.27 -0.36
N ALA A 162 -2.46 -10.17 -0.87
CA ALA A 162 -2.16 -11.61 -0.87
C ALA A 162 -0.81 -11.89 -1.54
N GLY A 163 0.07 -12.59 -0.82
CA GLY A 163 1.42 -12.91 -1.28
C GLY A 163 2.46 -11.82 -1.01
N TRP A 164 2.14 -10.81 -0.17
CA TRP A 164 3.08 -9.78 0.25
C TRP A 164 4.32 -10.35 0.97
N GLU A 165 4.18 -11.52 1.57
CA GLU A 165 5.28 -12.26 2.20
C GLU A 165 6.42 -12.57 1.22
N ASN A 166 6.12 -12.58 -0.09
CA ASN A 166 7.08 -12.81 -1.17
C ASN A 166 7.62 -11.50 -1.77
N TRP A 167 7.28 -10.34 -1.20
CA TRP A 167 7.87 -9.08 -1.64
C TRP A 167 9.37 -9.06 -1.32
N HIS A 168 10.13 -8.50 -2.25
CA HIS A 168 11.58 -8.32 -2.07
C HIS A 168 11.83 -7.04 -1.25
N VAL A 169 11.51 -7.12 0.04
CA VAL A 169 11.65 -6.05 1.02
C VAL A 169 12.28 -6.60 2.30
N VAL A 170 12.98 -5.76 3.02
CA VAL A 170 13.48 -6.11 4.35
C VAL A 170 12.35 -5.88 5.36
N ARG A 171 11.97 -6.92 6.09
CA ARG A 171 11.03 -6.82 7.22
C ARG A 171 11.83 -6.80 8.49
N SER A 172 11.96 -5.62 9.10
CA SER A 172 12.71 -5.48 10.34
C SER A 172 11.88 -5.99 11.51
N GLY A 173 12.51 -6.78 12.39
CA GLY A 173 11.96 -7.08 13.72
C GLY A 173 12.12 -5.93 14.71
N LYS A 174 12.77 -4.82 14.31
CA LYS A 174 13.09 -3.66 15.15
C LYS A 174 12.21 -2.48 14.77
N THR A 175 11.85 -1.67 15.76
CA THR A 175 11.28 -0.35 15.55
C THR A 175 12.32 0.60 14.94
N LEU A 176 11.85 1.75 14.44
CA LEU A 176 12.75 2.78 13.98
C LEU A 176 13.65 3.29 15.12
N ARG A 177 13.11 3.40 16.35
CA ARG A 177 13.87 3.78 17.55
C ARG A 177 14.98 2.78 17.85
N GLU A 178 14.69 1.50 17.85
CA GLU A 178 15.71 0.45 18.06
C GLU A 178 16.78 0.48 16.98
N THR A 179 16.39 0.73 15.73
CA THR A 179 17.32 0.86 14.59
C THR A 179 18.21 2.10 14.73
N ALA A 180 17.65 3.26 15.06
CA ALA A 180 18.43 4.49 15.27
C ALA A 180 19.40 4.37 16.46
N ALA A 181 19.03 3.60 17.49
CA ALA A 181 19.84 3.39 18.68
C ALA A 181 21.00 2.39 18.48
N GLU A 182 21.09 1.70 17.34
CA GLU A 182 22.16 0.73 17.08
C GLU A 182 23.55 1.38 17.07
N SER A 183 23.67 2.53 16.44
CA SER A 183 24.90 3.32 16.41
C SER A 183 24.62 4.75 15.93
N GLU A 184 25.52 5.66 16.26
CA GLU A 184 25.48 7.03 15.76
C GLU A 184 25.55 7.09 14.22
N THR A 185 26.33 6.19 13.61
CA THR A 185 26.41 6.06 12.15
C THR A 185 25.06 5.66 11.55
N THR A 186 24.36 4.71 12.18
CA THR A 186 23.03 4.30 11.74
C THR A 186 22.04 5.46 11.86
N ALA A 187 22.01 6.17 12.99
CA ALA A 187 21.15 7.33 13.17
C ALA A 187 21.41 8.42 12.11
N LYS A 188 22.68 8.73 11.82
CA LYS A 188 23.08 9.71 10.77
C LYS A 188 22.76 9.26 9.35
N SER A 189 22.59 7.97 9.12
CA SER A 189 22.19 7.44 7.82
C SER A 189 20.67 7.54 7.57
N LEU A 190 19.86 7.82 8.59
CA LEU A 190 18.40 7.92 8.50
C LEU A 190 17.99 9.38 8.23
N VAL A 191 17.12 9.58 7.24
CA VAL A 191 16.49 10.87 6.92
C VAL A 191 14.97 10.71 6.98
N TYR A 192 14.34 11.26 8.02
CA TYR A 192 12.88 11.17 8.17
C TYR A 192 12.19 12.22 7.30
N LEU A 193 11.37 11.78 6.36
CA LEU A 193 10.63 12.67 5.47
C LEU A 193 9.33 13.13 6.13
N THR A 194 9.21 14.44 6.26
CA THR A 194 8.04 15.08 6.86
C THR A 194 7.78 16.44 6.21
N ALA A 195 6.52 16.71 5.88
CA ALA A 195 6.13 18.00 5.31
C ALA A 195 6.32 19.19 6.29
N ASP A 196 6.43 18.89 7.59
CA ASP A 196 6.61 19.89 8.65
C ASP A 196 8.08 20.28 8.87
N SER A 197 9.04 19.69 8.11
CA SER A 197 10.46 20.05 8.21
C SER A 197 10.72 21.41 7.59
N GLU A 198 11.56 22.20 8.26
CA GLU A 198 12.11 23.43 7.73
C GLU A 198 13.20 23.20 6.66
N ARG A 199 13.82 21.99 6.66
CA ARG A 199 14.88 21.61 5.70
C ARG A 199 14.27 20.97 4.47
N GLU A 200 14.73 21.35 3.30
CA GLU A 200 14.38 20.72 2.03
C GLU A 200 15.37 19.65 1.65
N LEU A 201 14.86 18.55 1.11
CA LEU A 201 15.67 17.47 0.55
C LEU A 201 16.21 17.92 -0.81
N ARG A 202 17.50 18.22 -0.89
CA ARG A 202 18.14 18.67 -2.13
C ARG A 202 18.63 17.52 -2.99
N GLU A 203 19.15 16.47 -2.36
CA GLU A 203 19.74 15.33 -3.05
C GLU A 203 19.36 14.02 -2.37
N ILE A 204 19.40 12.93 -3.13
CA ILE A 204 19.27 11.58 -2.62
C ILE A 204 20.66 10.94 -2.62
N GLU A 205 21.22 10.74 -1.43
CA GLU A 205 22.58 10.28 -1.23
C GLU A 205 22.65 8.74 -1.09
N ALA A 206 23.69 8.14 -1.69
CA ALA A 206 24.01 6.74 -1.49
C ALA A 206 24.40 6.49 -0.01
N GLY A 207 23.97 5.37 0.56
CA GLY A 207 24.20 5.04 1.96
C GLY A 207 23.18 5.63 2.93
N LYS A 208 22.34 6.58 2.48
CA LYS A 208 21.23 7.10 3.28
C LYS A 208 19.97 6.23 3.13
N THR A 209 19.15 6.25 4.17
CA THR A 209 17.85 5.60 4.21
C THR A 209 16.77 6.63 4.49
N TYR A 210 15.90 6.84 3.55
CA TYR A 210 14.78 7.78 3.64
C TYR A 210 13.60 7.10 4.29
N VAL A 211 13.05 7.71 5.35
CA VAL A 211 11.99 7.14 6.17
C VAL A 211 10.67 7.86 5.88
N ILE A 212 9.63 7.12 5.55
CA ILE A 212 8.28 7.63 5.34
C ILE A 212 7.36 7.06 6.43
N GLY A 213 6.57 7.89 7.09
CA GLY A 213 5.59 7.45 8.08
C GLY A 213 4.51 6.57 7.43
N GLY A 214 4.35 5.35 7.91
CA GLY A 214 3.39 4.36 7.42
C GLY A 214 1.99 4.57 8.00
N PHE A 215 1.42 5.77 7.86
CA PHE A 215 0.08 6.09 8.37
C PHE A 215 -0.66 7.10 7.49
N ILE A 216 -1.98 7.20 7.68
CA ILE A 216 -2.85 8.16 6.98
C ILE A 216 -3.66 8.91 8.03
N ASP A 217 -3.38 10.20 8.21
CA ASP A 217 -4.04 11.04 9.21
C ASP A 217 -4.81 12.24 8.64
N ARG A 218 -4.74 12.47 7.31
CA ARG A 218 -5.28 13.66 6.65
C ARG A 218 -4.78 14.98 7.29
N ASN A 219 -3.53 14.99 7.68
CA ASN A 219 -2.89 16.15 8.30
C ASN A 219 -3.54 16.62 9.63
N ARG A 220 -4.16 15.67 10.39
CA ARG A 220 -4.75 15.95 11.71
C ARG A 220 -3.69 16.11 12.80
N HIS A 221 -2.61 15.35 12.71
CA HIS A 221 -1.52 15.32 13.68
C HIS A 221 -0.29 16.07 13.14
N LYS A 222 -0.42 17.40 13.03
CA LYS A 222 0.69 18.26 12.57
C LYS A 222 1.93 18.05 13.45
N GLY A 223 3.09 17.97 12.82
CA GLY A 223 4.37 17.83 13.48
C GLY A 223 4.61 16.45 14.12
N LEU A 224 3.72 15.44 13.95
CA LEU A 224 3.89 14.12 14.58
C LEU A 224 5.19 13.46 14.14
N THR A 225 5.42 13.36 12.84
CA THR A 225 6.63 12.76 12.25
C THR A 225 7.88 13.58 12.50
N LEU A 226 7.77 14.91 12.51
CA LEU A 226 8.86 15.80 12.86
C LEU A 226 9.29 15.63 14.33
N ARG A 227 8.34 15.57 15.26
CA ARG A 227 8.64 15.27 16.66
C ARG A 227 9.34 13.92 16.81
N LYS A 228 8.81 12.87 16.15
CA LYS A 228 9.43 11.54 16.16
C LYS A 228 10.87 11.59 15.65
N ALA A 229 11.13 12.26 14.54
CA ALA A 229 12.48 12.40 14.01
C ALA A 229 13.45 13.09 15.01
N ARG A 230 12.98 14.19 15.64
CA ARG A 230 13.74 14.93 16.65
C ARG A 230 14.00 14.07 17.90
N GLU A 231 13.01 13.35 18.39
CA GLU A 231 13.16 12.43 19.55
C GLU A 231 14.11 11.25 19.27
N LEU A 232 14.22 10.82 18.01
CA LEU A 232 15.14 9.79 17.58
C LEU A 232 16.56 10.31 17.29
N GLY A 233 16.73 11.65 17.23
CA GLY A 233 18.01 12.27 16.87
C GLY A 233 18.43 11.98 15.42
N VAL A 234 17.47 11.73 14.52
CA VAL A 234 17.73 11.47 13.09
C VAL A 234 17.52 12.74 12.26
N GLU A 235 18.19 12.80 11.12
CA GLU A 235 17.96 13.88 10.16
C GLU A 235 16.51 13.89 9.67
N HIS A 236 15.99 15.06 9.32
CA HIS A 236 14.65 15.21 8.74
C HIS A 236 14.64 16.22 7.62
N ALA A 237 13.81 15.97 6.61
CA ALA A 237 13.65 16.86 5.45
C ALA A 237 12.22 16.81 4.90
N ARG A 238 11.81 17.86 4.18
CA ARG A 238 10.62 17.87 3.33
C ARG A 238 11.02 17.75 1.86
N LEU A 239 10.13 17.22 1.04
CA LEU A 239 10.28 17.30 -0.41
C LEU A 239 10.14 18.75 -0.87
N PRO A 240 10.93 19.21 -1.86
CA PRO A 240 10.93 20.62 -2.31
C PRO A 240 9.73 20.96 -3.21
N ILE A 241 8.50 20.50 -2.86
CA ILE A 241 7.31 20.63 -3.69
C ILE A 241 6.97 22.09 -3.94
N GLY A 242 7.07 22.93 -2.90
CA GLY A 242 6.73 24.36 -2.97
C GLY A 242 7.66 25.18 -3.86
N GLU A 243 8.82 24.65 -4.22
CA GLU A 243 9.76 25.28 -5.13
C GLU A 243 9.30 25.16 -6.60
N PHE A 244 8.67 24.02 -6.95
CA PHE A 244 8.26 23.68 -8.32
C PHE A 244 6.77 23.82 -8.57
N LEU A 245 5.94 23.64 -7.55
CA LEU A 245 4.48 23.68 -7.68
C LEU A 245 3.86 24.60 -6.64
N GLU A 246 2.91 25.40 -7.09
CA GLU A 246 1.91 26.00 -6.22
C GLU A 246 0.74 25.05 -6.08
N THR A 247 0.41 24.68 -4.84
CA THR A 247 -0.61 23.66 -4.57
C THR A 247 -1.78 24.25 -3.79
N ARG A 248 -3.00 23.76 -4.07
CA ARG A 248 -4.18 24.05 -3.25
C ARG A 248 -4.00 23.43 -1.87
N GLY A 249 -3.75 24.23 -0.86
CA GLY A 249 -3.53 23.82 0.53
C GLY A 249 -2.14 23.23 0.79
N ALA A 250 -1.99 22.52 1.92
CA ALA A 250 -0.70 21.97 2.32
C ALA A 250 -0.17 20.92 1.33
N PRO A 251 1.11 20.97 0.93
CA PRO A 251 1.72 20.06 -0.03
C PRO A 251 2.00 18.67 0.59
N VAL A 252 1.01 18.08 1.26
CA VAL A 252 1.12 16.76 1.88
C VAL A 252 0.83 15.68 0.85
N LEU A 253 1.79 14.78 0.65
CA LEU A 253 1.67 13.63 -0.23
C LEU A 253 1.26 12.38 0.55
N THR A 254 0.67 11.42 -0.16
CA THR A 254 0.42 10.08 0.36
C THR A 254 1.72 9.26 0.40
N VAL A 255 1.75 8.16 1.18
CA VAL A 255 2.93 7.29 1.31
C VAL A 255 3.46 6.84 -0.06
N ASN A 256 2.57 6.39 -0.95
CA ASN A 256 2.99 5.99 -2.30
C ASN A 256 3.48 7.18 -3.14
N GLN A 257 2.83 8.34 -3.07
CA GLN A 257 3.27 9.52 -3.81
C GLN A 257 4.65 10.00 -3.35
N THR A 258 4.93 9.98 -2.04
CA THR A 258 6.26 10.32 -1.53
C THR A 258 7.32 9.33 -2.06
N ALA A 259 7.04 8.03 -2.00
CA ALA A 259 7.92 7.00 -2.56
C ALA A 259 8.10 7.15 -4.08
N ASP A 260 7.03 7.49 -4.81
CA ASP A 260 7.05 7.67 -6.26
C ASP A 260 7.89 8.90 -6.66
N VAL A 261 7.81 10.02 -5.92
CA VAL A 261 8.64 11.21 -6.16
C VAL A 261 10.12 10.89 -5.97
N LEU A 262 10.48 10.21 -4.85
CA LEU A 262 11.87 9.79 -4.62
C LEU A 262 12.39 8.88 -5.73
N THR A 263 11.59 7.91 -6.14
CA THR A 263 11.94 6.98 -7.21
C THR A 263 12.10 7.70 -8.55
N SER A 264 11.21 8.65 -8.85
CA SER A 264 11.28 9.46 -10.06
C SER A 264 12.49 10.37 -10.07
N PHE A 265 12.89 10.92 -8.92
CA PHE A 265 14.13 11.70 -8.81
C PHE A 265 15.37 10.86 -9.07
N LEU A 266 15.47 9.64 -8.53
CA LEU A 266 16.59 8.75 -8.84
C LEU A 266 16.69 8.36 -10.33
N GLU A 267 15.54 8.32 -11.03
CA GLU A 267 15.53 8.03 -12.48
C GLU A 267 15.90 9.22 -13.34
N ARG A 268 15.54 10.44 -12.92
CA ARG A 268 15.59 11.65 -13.76
C ARG A 268 16.71 12.62 -13.37
N GLY A 269 17.07 12.64 -12.09
CA GLY A 269 18.03 13.60 -11.53
C GLY A 269 17.48 15.01 -11.34
N ASP A 270 16.17 15.22 -11.57
CA ASP A 270 15.50 16.52 -11.46
C ASP A 270 14.25 16.46 -10.58
N TRP A 271 14.16 17.38 -9.61
CA TRP A 271 13.01 17.44 -8.68
C TRP A 271 11.75 17.96 -9.35
N GLY A 272 11.85 18.93 -10.25
CA GLY A 272 10.69 19.49 -10.95
C GLY A 272 9.98 18.42 -11.76
N GLU A 273 10.71 17.71 -12.62
CA GLU A 273 10.17 16.59 -13.39
C GLU A 273 9.63 15.45 -12.52
N ALA A 274 10.33 15.13 -11.42
CA ALA A 274 9.91 14.07 -10.51
C ALA A 274 8.61 14.40 -9.78
N ILE A 275 8.46 15.64 -9.34
CA ILE A 275 7.28 16.13 -8.61
C ILE A 275 6.10 16.27 -9.57
N GLU A 276 6.31 16.88 -10.74
CA GLU A 276 5.25 17.06 -11.74
C GLU A 276 4.67 15.72 -12.22
N ALA A 277 5.51 14.72 -12.43
CA ALA A 277 5.08 13.39 -12.86
C ALA A 277 4.18 12.66 -11.84
N VAL A 278 4.23 13.03 -10.56
CA VAL A 278 3.58 12.29 -9.46
C VAL A 278 2.44 13.07 -8.82
N VAL A 279 2.57 14.39 -8.67
CA VAL A 279 1.56 15.20 -8.00
C VAL A 279 0.31 15.30 -8.86
N PRO A 280 -0.88 14.93 -8.35
CA PRO A 280 -2.10 14.97 -9.16
C PRO A 280 -2.45 16.41 -9.59
N ALA A 281 -2.82 16.59 -10.87
CA ALA A 281 -3.17 17.88 -11.45
C ALA A 281 -4.23 18.66 -10.64
N ARG A 282 -5.20 17.97 -10.03
CA ARG A 282 -6.22 18.60 -9.16
C ARG A 282 -5.66 19.33 -7.94
N LYS A 283 -4.42 19.02 -7.52
CA LYS A 283 -3.72 19.69 -6.41
C LYS A 283 -2.86 20.85 -6.87
N VAL A 284 -2.61 20.96 -8.16
CA VAL A 284 -1.71 21.95 -8.74
C VAL A 284 -2.52 23.17 -9.13
N VAL A 285 -2.14 24.34 -8.64
CA VAL A 285 -2.67 25.64 -9.08
C VAL A 285 -1.82 26.18 -10.20
N LYS A 286 -0.49 26.18 -10.02
CA LYS A 286 0.48 26.69 -11.00
C LYS A 286 1.75 25.84 -10.96
N ILE A 287 2.31 25.58 -12.10
CA ILE A 287 3.68 25.03 -12.25
C ILE A 287 4.62 26.23 -12.27
N LYS A 288 5.60 26.22 -11.39
CA LYS A 288 6.62 27.26 -11.33
C LYS A 288 7.76 26.83 -12.25
N ASP A 289 7.89 27.49 -13.39
CA ASP A 289 9.03 27.29 -14.28
C ASP A 289 10.31 27.80 -13.58
N ALA A 290 11.31 26.96 -13.43
CA ALA A 290 12.57 27.29 -12.77
C ALA A 290 13.35 28.42 -13.48
N GLU A 291 12.95 28.82 -14.69
CA GLU A 291 13.58 29.88 -15.48
C GLU A 291 12.75 31.18 -15.57
N ARG A 292 11.48 31.22 -15.05
CA ARG A 292 10.61 32.42 -15.13
C ARG A 292 10.39 33.16 -13.83
N ALA A 293 11.28 33.08 -12.87
CA ALA A 293 11.29 33.97 -11.71
C ALA A 293 11.96 35.34 -12.01
N ARG A 294 11.78 35.85 -13.22
CA ARG A 294 12.06 37.25 -13.59
C ARG A 294 11.00 37.67 -14.59
N ASP A 295 10.26 38.66 -14.18
CA ASP A 295 9.24 39.38 -14.95
C ASP A 295 7.89 38.66 -15.10
N GLU A 296 6.96 39.08 -14.25
CA GLU A 296 5.62 39.58 -14.60
C GLU A 296 4.77 39.59 -13.34
N ASP A 297 4.81 40.76 -12.68
CA ASP A 297 3.64 41.28 -11.94
C ASP A 297 2.58 41.65 -12.99
N GLU A 298 1.32 41.53 -12.59
CA GLU A 298 0.06 41.98 -13.22
C GLU A 298 -0.71 40.83 -13.94
N ASP A 299 -1.73 40.33 -13.27
CA ASP A 299 -3.16 40.60 -13.45
C ASP A 299 -3.98 39.69 -12.50
N GLU A 300 -4.66 40.35 -11.57
CA GLU A 300 -5.71 39.77 -10.72
C GLU A 300 -6.98 39.67 -11.56
N ASP A 301 -7.59 38.50 -11.62
CA ASP A 301 -9.03 38.37 -11.82
C ASP A 301 -9.58 37.25 -10.96
N GLU A 302 -10.50 37.64 -10.09
CA GLU A 302 -11.28 36.83 -9.18
C GLU A 302 -12.32 36.01 -9.97
N ASP A 303 -12.38 34.70 -9.76
CA ASP A 303 -13.58 33.91 -9.97
C ASP A 303 -13.76 32.92 -8.81
N GLU A 304 -14.74 33.24 -7.97
CA GLU A 304 -15.28 32.36 -6.93
C GLU A 304 -16.17 31.29 -7.61
N ASP A 305 -15.81 30.01 -7.47
CA ASP A 305 -16.71 28.91 -7.71
C ASP A 305 -16.81 28.00 -6.49
N GLU A 306 -18.03 27.96 -5.95
CA GLU A 306 -18.46 27.16 -4.80
C GLU A 306 -18.45 25.67 -5.18
N ASP A 307 -17.66 24.86 -4.48
CA ASP A 307 -17.72 23.41 -4.56
C ASP A 307 -18.77 22.84 -3.61
N GLU A 308 -19.92 22.47 -4.13
CA GLU A 308 -20.91 21.63 -3.46
C GLU A 308 -20.36 20.20 -3.23
N ASP A 309 -20.24 19.87 -1.97
CA ASP A 309 -19.91 18.53 -1.46
C ASP A 309 -21.13 17.60 -1.55
N ALA A 310 -21.24 16.85 -2.64
CA ALA A 310 -22.27 15.85 -2.83
C ALA A 310 -21.79 14.47 -2.37
N SER A 311 -22.14 14.10 -1.14
CA SER A 311 -22.11 12.72 -0.69
C SER A 311 -23.43 12.03 -1.13
N PRO A 312 -23.37 10.84 -1.73
CA PRO A 312 -24.58 10.05 -1.95
C PRO A 312 -24.98 9.30 -0.69
N THR A 313 -26.08 9.72 -0.09
CA THR A 313 -26.82 8.92 0.89
C THR A 313 -27.63 7.88 0.13
N ALA A 314 -27.48 6.62 0.47
CA ALA A 314 -28.38 5.54 0.05
C ALA A 314 -29.67 5.64 0.87
N ASP A 315 -30.75 5.95 0.20
CA ASP A 315 -32.11 5.80 0.73
C ASP A 315 -32.56 4.35 0.52
N ASP A 316 -32.93 3.71 1.63
CA ASP A 316 -33.79 2.54 1.59
C ASP A 316 -35.23 3.02 1.83
N ASP A 317 -36.02 2.97 0.79
CA ASP A 317 -37.46 3.04 0.79
C ASP A 317 -38.05 1.80 1.47
N ASP A 318 -38.91 1.97 2.44
CA ASP A 318 -40.15 1.22 2.54
C ASP A 318 -41.10 1.81 3.62
N ALA A 319 -42.13 2.48 3.19
CA ALA A 319 -43.37 2.60 4.01
C ALA A 319 -44.57 2.97 3.15
N ALA A 320 -45.45 2.02 2.98
CA ALA A 320 -46.78 2.23 2.43
C ALA A 320 -47.73 2.84 3.48
N PRO A 321 -48.83 3.41 3.02
CA PRO A 321 -49.65 4.32 3.83
C PRO A 321 -50.76 3.65 4.60
N THR A 322 -51.11 4.19 5.74
CA THR A 322 -52.48 3.96 6.32
C THR A 322 -53.13 5.26 6.72
N SER A 323 -54.27 5.39 6.20
CA SER A 323 -55.25 6.42 6.38
C SER A 323 -55.96 6.43 7.76
N THR A 324 -56.58 7.57 8.02
CA THR A 324 -57.84 7.85 8.71
C THR A 324 -57.86 8.18 10.20
N ASP A 325 -58.21 9.39 10.41
CA ASP A 325 -59.47 9.82 11.05
C ASP A 325 -59.50 10.01 12.58
N GLY A 326 -59.99 11.20 13.02
CA GLY A 326 -60.64 11.33 14.31
C GLY A 326 -60.17 12.46 15.20
N ALA A 327 -60.62 13.67 14.99
CA ALA A 327 -60.89 14.64 16.05
C ALA A 327 -62.30 14.37 16.66
N PRO A 328 -62.81 14.99 17.73
CA PRO A 328 -62.22 15.99 18.63
C PRO A 328 -62.56 15.74 20.13
N ARG A 329 -61.78 16.30 21.04
CA ARG A 329 -62.27 17.11 22.16
C ARG A 329 -61.10 17.59 23.05
#